data_182d1a8ac0aaa731414b0cfe232a5adf
#
_entry.id   182d1a8ac0aaa731414b0cfe232a5adf
#
_cell.length_a   1.000
_cell.length_b   1.000
_cell.length_c   1.000
_cell.angle_alpha   90.00
_cell.angle_beta   90.00
_cell.angle_gamma   90.00
#
_symmetry.space_group_name_H-M   'P 1'
#
loop_
_entity.id
_entity.type
_entity.pdbx_description
1 polymer ?
#
loop_
_entity_poly.entity_id
_entity_poly.type
_entity_poly.pdbx_seq_one_letter_code
_entity_poly.pdbx_strand_id
1 'polypeptide(L)'
;MDIVINFAARSGEAIKKFAGTLIGSLEELNRALITFWLINRQRDSVELLKEYMDAVPDELHVVRNTFYGEPNKFELFNNSKIRSEAEKRGATIDLPDLADRVADDLYSGRLSIAKATVEMPLGSRAELKRWRSIGWKMFDDIGIGKDAA
;
A
#
# COMPACT_ATOMS: atom_id res chain seq x y z
N MET A 1 8.73 -17.03 6.48
CA MET A 1 8.84 -15.68 7.12
C MET A 1 8.75 -14.63 6.02
N ASP A 2 7.81 -13.71 6.14
CA ASP A 2 7.62 -12.63 5.17
C ASP A 2 8.52 -11.44 5.51
N ILE A 3 8.96 -10.72 4.49
CA ILE A 3 9.79 -9.53 4.62
C ILE A 3 9.01 -8.36 4.04
N VAL A 4 8.80 -7.33 4.82
CA VAL A 4 8.17 -6.08 4.37
C VAL A 4 9.25 -5.05 4.12
N ILE A 5 9.27 -4.51 2.90
CA ILE A 5 10.19 -3.44 2.50
C ILE A 5 9.37 -2.18 2.26
N ASN A 6 9.68 -1.11 2.99
CA ASN A 6 9.08 0.19 2.78
C ASN A 6 10.02 1.08 1.97
N PHE A 7 9.60 1.49 0.79
CA PHE A 7 10.34 2.43 -0.03
C PHE A 7 9.85 3.86 0.18
N ALA A 8 10.78 4.77 0.32
CA ALA A 8 10.47 6.19 0.39
C ALA A 8 9.86 6.70 -0.93
N ALA A 9 9.02 7.71 -0.83
CA ALA A 9 8.55 8.43 -2.01
C ALA A 9 9.74 8.90 -2.86
N ARG A 10 9.62 8.82 -4.20
CA ARG A 10 10.65 9.18 -5.18
C ARG A 10 11.86 8.24 -5.27
N SER A 11 11.75 7.02 -4.77
CA SER A 11 12.79 5.99 -4.93
C SER A 11 12.83 5.35 -6.34
N GLY A 12 12.09 5.86 -7.32
CA GLY A 12 11.91 5.25 -8.64
C GLY A 12 13.22 4.94 -9.38
N GLU A 13 14.20 5.86 -9.36
CA GLU A 13 15.52 5.60 -9.99
C GLU A 13 16.30 4.51 -9.25
N ALA A 14 16.25 4.50 -7.92
CA ALA A 14 16.90 3.45 -7.13
C ALA A 14 16.26 2.09 -7.41
N ILE A 15 14.93 2.04 -7.48
CA ILE A 15 14.19 0.82 -7.79
C ILE A 15 14.57 0.32 -9.19
N LYS A 16 14.61 1.18 -10.20
CA LYS A 16 15.01 0.80 -11.57
C LYS A 16 16.41 0.20 -11.63
N LYS A 17 17.37 0.80 -10.91
CA LYS A 17 18.73 0.29 -10.85
C LYS A 17 18.82 -1.05 -10.13
N PHE A 18 17.97 -1.27 -9.16
CA PHE A 18 18.03 -2.44 -8.28
C PHE A 18 17.09 -3.57 -8.70
N ALA A 19 16.12 -3.29 -9.59
CA ALA A 19 15.07 -4.24 -9.98
C ALA A 19 15.64 -5.57 -10.49
N GLY A 20 16.61 -5.53 -11.40
CA GLY A 20 17.23 -6.74 -11.94
C GLY A 20 17.92 -7.60 -10.88
N THR A 21 18.64 -6.98 -9.95
CA THR A 21 19.28 -7.67 -8.83
C THR A 21 18.26 -8.25 -7.87
N LEU A 22 17.22 -7.47 -7.56
CA LEU A 22 16.14 -7.90 -6.68
C LEU A 22 15.43 -9.13 -7.26
N ILE A 23 14.99 -9.06 -8.51
CA ILE A 23 14.26 -10.14 -9.18
C ILE A 23 15.12 -11.40 -9.24
N GLY A 24 16.38 -11.30 -9.67
CA GLY A 24 17.29 -12.44 -9.69
C GLY A 24 17.53 -13.06 -8.31
N SER A 25 17.63 -12.24 -7.27
CA SER A 25 17.78 -12.73 -5.89
C SER A 25 16.51 -13.43 -5.37
N LEU A 26 15.32 -12.95 -5.78
CA LEU A 26 14.06 -13.59 -5.39
C LEU A 26 13.90 -14.98 -5.99
N GLU A 27 14.29 -15.16 -7.25
CA GLU A 27 14.32 -16.47 -7.90
C GLU A 27 15.25 -17.43 -7.19
N GLU A 28 16.48 -16.99 -6.87
CA GLU A 28 17.48 -17.81 -6.15
C GLU A 28 16.99 -18.21 -4.74
N LEU A 29 16.28 -17.31 -4.06
CA LEU A 29 15.73 -17.54 -2.73
C LEU A 29 14.36 -18.25 -2.75
N ASN A 30 13.83 -18.56 -3.92
CA ASN A 30 12.48 -19.10 -4.12
C ASN A 30 11.42 -18.25 -3.39
N ARG A 31 11.45 -16.94 -3.65
CA ARG A 31 10.56 -15.95 -3.07
C ARG A 31 9.74 -15.23 -4.12
N ALA A 32 8.50 -14.89 -3.78
CA ALA A 32 7.66 -14.02 -4.59
C ALA A 32 7.71 -12.57 -4.08
N LEU A 33 7.59 -11.63 -5.01
CA LEU A 33 7.44 -10.21 -4.71
C LEU A 33 5.97 -9.81 -4.90
N ILE A 34 5.39 -9.19 -3.90
CA ILE A 34 4.08 -8.56 -3.99
C ILE A 34 4.28 -7.09 -3.69
N THR A 35 3.87 -6.25 -4.62
CA THR A 35 4.03 -4.80 -4.49
C THR A 35 2.70 -4.13 -4.18
N PHE A 36 2.69 -3.28 -3.16
CA PHE A 36 1.61 -2.35 -2.87
C PHE A 36 2.04 -0.95 -3.28
N TRP A 37 1.48 -0.46 -4.39
CA TRP A 37 1.77 0.87 -4.89
C TRP A 37 0.73 1.87 -4.42
N LEU A 38 1.10 2.72 -3.46
CA LEU A 38 0.21 3.74 -2.94
C LEU A 38 0.16 4.94 -3.88
N ILE A 39 -1.06 5.32 -4.28
CA ILE A 39 -1.29 6.50 -5.11
C ILE A 39 -2.02 7.59 -4.34
N ASN A 40 -1.73 8.82 -4.72
CA ASN A 40 -2.51 10.00 -4.42
C ASN A 40 -3.27 10.45 -5.68
N ARG A 41 -3.84 11.66 -5.66
CA ARG A 41 -4.60 12.20 -6.79
C ARG A 41 -3.75 12.95 -7.83
N GLN A 42 -2.43 13.01 -7.62
CA GLN A 42 -1.52 13.77 -8.47
C GLN A 42 -1.04 12.92 -9.66
N ARG A 43 -0.68 13.62 -10.74
CA ARG A 43 -0.26 13.00 -11.98
C ARG A 43 1.04 12.19 -11.85
N ASP A 44 1.98 12.71 -11.09
CA ASP A 44 3.27 12.07 -10.88
C ASP A 44 3.14 10.68 -10.24
N SER A 45 2.18 10.47 -9.34
CA SER A 45 1.98 9.14 -8.73
C SER A 45 1.54 8.08 -9.75
N VAL A 46 0.84 8.49 -10.80
CA VAL A 46 0.40 7.61 -11.89
C VAL A 46 1.50 7.38 -12.92
N GLU A 47 2.27 8.43 -13.24
CA GLU A 47 3.42 8.33 -14.16
C GLU A 47 4.52 7.43 -13.58
N LEU A 48 4.85 7.61 -12.30
CA LEU A 48 5.83 6.77 -11.60
C LEU A 48 5.37 5.31 -11.48
N LEU A 49 4.06 5.07 -11.31
CA LEU A 49 3.50 3.72 -11.33
C LEU A 49 3.78 3.04 -12.67
N LYS A 50 3.57 3.75 -13.78
CA LYS A 50 3.87 3.20 -15.11
C LYS A 50 5.34 2.82 -15.23
N GLU A 51 6.23 3.72 -14.84
CA GLU A 51 7.67 3.45 -14.87
C GLU A 51 8.09 2.24 -14.03
N TYR A 52 7.47 2.09 -12.87
CA TYR A 52 7.68 0.92 -12.01
C TYR A 52 7.21 -0.36 -12.68
N MET A 53 6.02 -0.35 -13.27
CA MET A 53 5.44 -1.52 -13.95
C MET A 53 6.27 -1.98 -15.15
N ASP A 54 6.95 -1.06 -15.82
CA ASP A 54 7.86 -1.36 -16.93
C ASP A 54 9.16 -2.06 -16.44
N ALA A 55 9.56 -1.80 -15.19
CA ALA A 55 10.80 -2.34 -14.61
C ALA A 55 10.60 -3.63 -13.79
N VAL A 56 9.43 -3.80 -13.18
CA VAL A 56 9.12 -4.91 -12.26
C VAL A 56 7.86 -5.63 -12.75
N PRO A 57 7.97 -6.89 -13.21
CA PRO A 57 6.84 -7.61 -13.81
C PRO A 57 5.93 -8.33 -12.81
N ASP A 58 6.30 -8.38 -11.53
CA ASP A 58 5.66 -9.18 -10.51
C ASP A 58 4.24 -8.70 -10.13
N GLU A 59 3.63 -9.39 -9.16
CA GLU A 59 2.31 -9.06 -8.64
C GLU A 59 2.28 -7.64 -8.05
N LEU A 60 1.27 -6.87 -8.44
CA LEU A 60 1.14 -5.46 -8.09
C LEU A 60 -0.30 -5.11 -7.74
N HIS A 61 -0.51 -4.61 -6.55
CA HIS A 61 -1.77 -4.02 -6.11
C HIS A 61 -1.64 -2.50 -6.04
N VAL A 62 -2.56 -1.79 -6.67
CA VAL A 62 -2.62 -0.33 -6.57
C VAL A 62 -3.52 0.05 -5.40
N VAL A 63 -2.98 0.84 -4.50
CA VAL A 63 -3.68 1.28 -3.28
C VAL A 63 -4.02 2.75 -3.40
N ARG A 64 -5.30 3.08 -3.52
CA ARG A 64 -5.77 4.47 -3.42
C ARG A 64 -5.79 4.87 -1.96
N ASN A 65 -4.97 5.81 -1.58
CA ASN A 65 -4.96 6.34 -0.21
C ASN A 65 -6.09 7.34 -0.03
N THR A 66 -7.19 6.93 0.60
CA THR A 66 -8.40 7.74 0.71
C THR A 66 -8.27 8.93 1.67
N PHE A 67 -7.13 9.09 2.34
CA PHE A 67 -6.75 10.36 2.96
C PHE A 67 -6.80 11.54 1.95
N TYR A 68 -6.49 11.29 0.67
CA TYR A 68 -6.53 12.29 -0.39
C TYR A 68 -7.92 12.47 -1.03
N GLY A 69 -8.94 11.76 -0.58
CA GLY A 69 -10.32 11.83 -1.03
C GLY A 69 -10.91 10.48 -1.41
N GLU A 70 -12.20 10.48 -1.64
CA GLU A 70 -12.97 9.30 -2.01
C GLU A 70 -12.44 8.63 -3.30
N PRO A 71 -12.63 7.32 -3.48
CA PRO A 71 -12.11 6.56 -4.63
C PRO A 71 -12.44 7.15 -6.01
N ASN A 72 -13.62 7.76 -6.15
CA ASN A 72 -14.03 8.42 -7.40
C ASN A 72 -13.23 9.68 -7.74
N LYS A 73 -12.52 10.26 -6.76
CA LYS A 73 -11.68 11.46 -6.95
C LYS A 73 -10.30 11.16 -7.54
N PHE A 74 -9.93 9.90 -7.67
CA PHE A 74 -8.67 9.48 -8.32
C PHE A 74 -8.83 9.40 -9.84
N GLU A 75 -9.39 10.46 -10.45
CA GLU A 75 -9.80 10.48 -11.86
C GLU A 75 -8.66 10.17 -12.82
N LEU A 76 -7.46 10.71 -12.56
CA LEU A 76 -6.29 10.49 -13.40
C LEU A 76 -5.91 9.00 -13.48
N PHE A 77 -5.97 8.29 -12.37
CA PHE A 77 -5.74 6.86 -12.36
C PHE A 77 -6.95 6.09 -12.90
N ASN A 78 -8.15 6.39 -12.39
CA ASN A 78 -9.38 5.66 -12.72
C ASN A 78 -9.68 5.62 -14.22
N ASN A 79 -9.36 6.72 -14.94
CA ASN A 79 -9.61 6.86 -16.38
C ASN A 79 -8.39 6.53 -17.25
N SER A 80 -7.30 6.04 -16.64
CA SER A 80 -6.06 5.76 -17.37
C SER A 80 -6.00 4.33 -17.89
N LYS A 81 -5.22 4.12 -18.96
CA LYS A 81 -4.84 2.77 -19.42
C LYS A 81 -3.96 2.05 -18.40
N ILE A 82 -3.24 2.79 -17.57
CA ILE A 82 -2.37 2.25 -16.53
C ILE A 82 -3.17 1.45 -15.52
N ARG A 83 -4.38 1.89 -15.18
CA ARG A 83 -5.30 1.12 -14.34
C ARG A 83 -5.57 -0.26 -14.92
N SER A 84 -5.97 -0.32 -16.19
CA SER A 84 -6.28 -1.61 -16.85
C SER A 84 -5.06 -2.54 -16.94
N GLU A 85 -3.87 -1.98 -17.07
CA GLU A 85 -2.61 -2.74 -17.08
C GLU A 85 -2.25 -3.25 -15.69
N ALA A 86 -2.41 -2.41 -14.66
CA ALA A 86 -2.17 -2.79 -13.27
C ALA A 86 -3.14 -3.89 -12.80
N GLU A 87 -4.42 -3.78 -13.16
CA GLU A 87 -5.47 -4.75 -12.79
C GLU A 87 -5.29 -6.14 -13.46
N LYS A 88 -4.40 -6.27 -14.43
CA LYS A 88 -3.96 -7.58 -14.94
C LYS A 88 -2.93 -8.27 -14.03
N ARG A 89 -2.27 -7.53 -13.17
CA ARG A 89 -1.23 -8.03 -12.26
C ARG A 89 -1.71 -8.19 -10.81
N GLY A 90 -2.79 -7.52 -10.46
CA GLY A 90 -3.38 -7.55 -9.12
C GLY A 90 -4.65 -6.72 -9.04
N ALA A 91 -4.98 -6.23 -7.87
CA ALA A 91 -6.21 -5.49 -7.61
C ALA A 91 -5.97 -3.99 -7.38
N THR A 92 -7.00 -3.18 -7.65
CA THR A 92 -7.09 -1.82 -7.13
C THR A 92 -7.86 -1.87 -5.82
N ILE A 93 -7.26 -1.43 -4.74
CA ILE A 93 -7.81 -1.45 -3.38
C ILE A 93 -7.80 -0.06 -2.76
N ASP A 94 -8.64 0.14 -1.74
CA ASP A 94 -8.79 1.43 -1.07
C ASP A 94 -8.30 1.33 0.37
N LEU A 95 -7.24 2.07 0.71
CA LEU A 95 -6.80 2.21 2.08
C LEU A 95 -7.71 3.24 2.77
N PRO A 96 -8.46 2.84 3.80
CA PRO A 96 -9.39 3.74 4.47
C PRO A 96 -8.64 4.87 5.16
N ASP A 97 -9.25 6.04 5.16
CA ASP A 97 -8.78 7.18 5.93
C ASP A 97 -8.92 6.91 7.43
N LEU A 98 -7.94 7.36 8.19
CA LEU A 98 -7.94 7.33 9.64
C LEU A 98 -8.27 8.73 10.17
N ALA A 99 -9.20 8.84 11.11
CA ALA A 99 -9.58 10.13 11.67
C ALA A 99 -8.35 10.94 12.13
N ASP A 100 -8.27 12.21 11.67
CA ASP A 100 -7.12 13.11 11.88
C ASP A 100 -6.61 13.08 13.32
N ARG A 101 -7.53 13.19 14.29
CA ARG A 101 -7.16 13.17 15.71
C ARG A 101 -6.41 11.88 16.11
N VAL A 102 -6.78 10.74 15.55
CA VAL A 102 -6.14 9.45 15.86
C VAL A 102 -4.78 9.37 15.20
N ALA A 103 -4.68 9.87 13.97
CA ALA A 103 -3.42 9.95 13.24
C ALA A 103 -2.44 10.90 13.95
N ASP A 104 -2.91 12.06 14.40
CA ASP A 104 -2.11 13.04 15.14
C ASP A 104 -1.62 12.49 16.49
N ASP A 105 -2.49 11.80 17.24
CA ASP A 105 -2.13 11.16 18.50
C ASP A 105 -1.06 10.07 18.31
N LEU A 106 -1.20 9.25 17.23
CA LEU A 106 -0.19 8.24 16.88
C LEU A 106 1.15 8.88 16.57
N TYR A 107 1.14 9.92 15.73
CA TYR A 107 2.36 10.61 15.30
C TYR A 107 3.03 11.34 16.45
N SER A 108 2.30 12.15 17.20
CA SER A 108 2.80 12.96 18.33
C SER A 108 3.29 12.08 19.47
N GLY A 109 2.55 11.02 19.78
CA GLY A 109 2.92 10.06 20.83
C GLY A 109 4.00 9.06 20.39
N ARG A 110 4.39 9.05 19.12
CA ARG A 110 5.28 8.03 18.53
C ARG A 110 4.84 6.60 18.89
N LEU A 111 3.54 6.38 18.91
CA LEU A 111 2.97 5.09 19.30
C LEU A 111 3.01 4.11 18.14
N SER A 112 3.42 2.88 18.42
CA SER A 112 3.12 1.78 17.51
C SER A 112 1.60 1.52 17.52
N ILE A 113 1.06 1.01 16.42
CA ILE A 113 -0.36 0.66 16.35
C ILE A 113 -0.76 -0.31 17.47
N ALA A 114 0.11 -1.26 17.81
CA ALA A 114 -0.12 -2.20 18.89
C ALA A 114 -0.28 -1.50 20.26
N LYS A 115 0.60 -0.56 20.59
CA LYS A 115 0.51 0.26 21.82
C LYS A 115 -0.72 1.13 21.80
N ALA A 116 -0.99 1.81 20.70
CA ALA A 116 -2.11 2.73 20.57
C ALA A 116 -3.46 2.05 20.81
N THR A 117 -3.62 0.79 20.39
CA THR A 117 -4.86 0.01 20.66
C THR A 117 -5.11 -0.27 22.15
N VAL A 118 -4.13 -0.03 23.00
CA VAL A 118 -4.22 -0.23 24.46
C VAL A 118 -4.18 1.10 25.22
N GLU A 119 -3.26 1.99 24.84
CA GLU A 119 -2.91 3.18 25.61
C GLU A 119 -3.73 4.42 25.28
N MET A 120 -4.28 4.53 24.05
CA MET A 120 -5.07 5.70 23.65
C MET A 120 -6.44 5.77 24.35
N PRO A 121 -7.08 6.96 24.39
CA PRO A 121 -8.44 7.12 24.88
C PRO A 121 -9.43 6.18 24.17
N LEU A 122 -10.51 5.78 24.87
CA LEU A 122 -11.47 4.77 24.39
C LEU A 122 -11.97 5.04 22.96
N GLY A 123 -12.36 6.29 22.67
CA GLY A 123 -12.86 6.66 21.33
C GLY A 123 -11.80 6.51 20.25
N SER A 124 -10.56 6.91 20.52
CA SER A 124 -9.44 6.76 19.57
C SER A 124 -9.07 5.30 19.35
N ARG A 125 -9.12 4.48 20.41
CA ARG A 125 -8.92 3.02 20.29
C ARG A 125 -10.01 2.34 19.47
N ALA A 126 -11.27 2.74 19.65
CA ALA A 126 -12.39 2.19 18.87
C ALA A 126 -12.22 2.51 17.37
N GLU A 127 -11.88 3.76 17.03
CA GLU A 127 -11.64 4.18 15.67
C GLU A 127 -10.43 3.46 15.06
N LEU A 128 -9.33 3.35 15.78
CA LEU A 128 -8.15 2.63 15.32
C LEU A 128 -8.44 1.14 15.06
N LYS A 129 -9.25 0.52 15.92
CA LYS A 129 -9.67 -0.88 15.72
C LYS A 129 -10.55 -1.03 14.47
N ARG A 130 -11.50 -0.10 14.27
CA ARG A 130 -12.33 -0.06 13.07
C ARG A 130 -11.45 0.04 11.80
N TRP A 131 -10.54 1.01 11.77
CA TRP A 131 -9.62 1.22 10.66
C TRP A 131 -8.78 -0.03 10.37
N ARG A 132 -8.20 -0.63 11.40
CA ARG A 132 -7.42 -1.88 11.26
C ARG A 132 -8.26 -3.02 10.71
N SER A 133 -9.50 -3.18 11.18
CA SER A 133 -10.40 -4.24 10.71
C SER A 133 -10.68 -4.12 9.22
N ILE A 134 -10.89 -2.89 8.72
CA ILE A 134 -11.06 -2.64 7.29
C ILE A 134 -9.77 -2.94 6.52
N GLY A 135 -8.62 -2.50 7.04
CA GLY A 135 -7.33 -2.80 6.44
C GLY A 135 -7.04 -4.30 6.35
N TRP A 136 -7.30 -5.05 7.40
CA TRP A 136 -7.15 -6.51 7.38
C TRP A 136 -8.07 -7.17 6.36
N LYS A 137 -9.35 -6.76 6.33
CA LYS A 137 -10.28 -7.26 5.32
C LYS A 137 -9.78 -6.99 3.90
N MET A 138 -9.21 -5.82 3.66
CA MET A 138 -8.63 -5.46 2.36
C MET A 138 -7.53 -6.45 1.94
N PHE A 139 -6.65 -6.87 2.86
CA PHE A 139 -5.62 -7.88 2.59
C PHE A 139 -6.22 -9.27 2.41
N ASP A 140 -7.20 -9.66 3.22
CA ASP A 140 -7.89 -10.95 3.10
C ASP A 140 -8.61 -11.09 1.75
N ASP A 141 -9.24 -10.00 1.26
CA ASP A 141 -9.97 -9.98 -0.01
C ASP A 141 -9.05 -10.26 -1.22
N ILE A 142 -7.78 -9.91 -1.14
CA ILE A 142 -6.77 -10.21 -2.17
C ILE A 142 -5.91 -11.44 -1.86
N GLY A 143 -6.25 -12.19 -0.82
CA GLY A 143 -5.63 -13.47 -0.48
C GLY A 143 -4.32 -13.38 0.29
N ILE A 144 -3.93 -12.19 0.75
CA ILE A 144 -2.72 -12.01 1.56
C ILE A 144 -3.04 -12.23 3.03
N GLY A 145 -2.23 -13.05 3.71
CA GLY A 145 -2.40 -13.36 5.13
C GLY A 145 -3.15 -14.66 5.43
N LYS A 146 -3.62 -15.38 4.42
CA LYS A 146 -4.34 -16.66 4.64
C LYS A 146 -3.44 -17.82 5.06
N ASP A 147 -2.14 -17.69 4.85
CA ASP A 147 -1.15 -18.73 5.21
C ASP A 147 -0.46 -18.46 6.56
N ALA A 148 -0.91 -17.47 7.32
CA ALA A 148 -0.34 -17.08 8.62
C ALA A 148 -1.14 -17.62 9.83
N ALA A 149 -1.99 -18.64 9.61
CA ALA A 149 -2.76 -19.31 10.66
C ALA A 149 -2.14 -20.65 11.05
#